data_98f08750a34058161ba3b04d1d378170
#
_entry.id   98f08750a34058161ba3b04d1d378170
#
_cell.length_a   1.000
_cell.length_b   1.000
_cell.length_c   1.000
_cell.angle_alpha   90.00
_cell.angle_beta   90.00
_cell.angle_gamma   90.00
#
_symmetry.space_group_name_H-M   'P 1'
#
loop_
_entity.id
_entity.type
_entity.pdbx_description
1 polymer ?
#
loop_
_entity_poly.entity_id
_entity_poly.type
_entity_poly.pdbx_seq_one_letter_code
_entity_poly.pdbx_strand_id
1 'polypeptide(L)'
;MANIQGPLYPQNSNVTYVKDDDPTGTKPAMEIQQNQIRPTQQVAVQEAKPVQVPVISEETIEKFLSASQSKLLPEEKTMFSHIARALNLNPFLRQIYVIAYNTQQGRKLSIIVSYMEYIKRALRTGLVNGWHAEPVYDENGKLDGSKITIFRKDWSTQFEWTVRFSEFDKKNSIWQQQPSFQITKVAISQGFRLCFPEETADLPLSDAENELVMARENATILTEEDKPKKKEKKETTPVNPVLVANIHKISDYYKEKGLLGKSEMYQELSALCGREIKSAKDLTEEETNLIIENLKD
;
A
#
# COMPACT_ATOMS: atom_id res chain seq x y z
N MET A 1 11.14 -10.70 39.37
CA MET A 1 9.84 -11.39 39.27
C MET A 1 8.81 -10.34 38.88
N ALA A 2 8.50 -10.18 37.60
CA ALA A 2 7.52 -9.22 37.09
C ALA A 2 6.22 -9.99 36.78
N ASN A 3 5.14 -9.54 37.38
CA ASN A 3 3.82 -10.13 37.28
C ASN A 3 3.18 -9.63 35.95
N ILE A 4 3.06 -10.51 34.95
CA ILE A 4 2.39 -10.23 33.70
C ILE A 4 0.91 -10.60 33.88
N GLN A 5 0.06 -9.59 34.08
CA GLN A 5 -1.39 -9.76 34.00
C GLN A 5 -1.80 -9.79 32.52
N GLY A 6 -2.31 -10.92 32.04
CA GLY A 6 -2.95 -11.07 30.74
C GLY A 6 -4.32 -10.38 30.69
N PRO A 7 -4.90 -10.20 29.47
CA PRO A 7 -6.14 -9.46 29.28
C PRO A 7 -7.34 -10.13 29.94
N LEU A 8 -8.12 -9.33 30.65
CA LEU A 8 -9.38 -9.71 31.32
C LEU A 8 -10.46 -9.97 30.26
N TYR A 9 -10.77 -11.23 29.99
CA TYR A 9 -12.02 -11.62 29.37
C TYR A 9 -13.10 -11.74 30.45
N PRO A 10 -14.35 -11.28 30.21
CA PRO A 10 -15.42 -11.46 31.17
C PRO A 10 -15.75 -12.96 31.29
N GLN A 11 -15.43 -13.53 32.41
CA GLN A 11 -15.79 -14.89 32.77
C GLN A 11 -17.24 -14.93 33.21
N ASN A 12 -18.16 -15.24 32.31
CA ASN A 12 -19.52 -15.61 32.66
C ASN A 12 -19.59 -17.15 32.73
N SER A 13 -19.01 -17.72 33.78
CA SER A 13 -19.23 -19.11 34.14
C SER A 13 -19.54 -19.20 35.61
N ASN A 14 -20.83 -19.27 35.97
CA ASN A 14 -21.30 -19.75 37.24
C ASN A 14 -21.07 -21.27 37.30
N VAL A 15 -19.82 -21.70 37.43
CA VAL A 15 -19.47 -23.07 37.76
C VAL A 15 -18.88 -23.03 39.15
N THR A 16 -19.64 -23.40 40.14
CA THR A 16 -19.19 -23.61 41.51
C THR A 16 -18.60 -25.02 41.60
N TYR A 17 -17.30 -25.12 41.72
CA TYR A 17 -16.65 -26.41 42.04
C TYR A 17 -16.87 -26.72 43.54
N VAL A 18 -17.59 -27.77 43.81
CA VAL A 18 -17.65 -28.36 45.14
C VAL A 18 -16.45 -29.29 45.27
N LYS A 19 -15.62 -29.12 46.33
CA LYS A 19 -14.55 -30.06 46.66
C LYS A 19 -15.18 -31.35 47.14
N ASP A 20 -14.91 -32.46 46.46
CA ASP A 20 -15.26 -33.79 46.91
C ASP A 20 -14.29 -34.24 48.01
N ASP A 21 -14.76 -34.27 49.25
CA ASP A 21 -14.15 -35.02 50.34
C ASP A 21 -15.15 -36.11 50.77
N ASP A 22 -15.41 -37.11 49.91
CA ASP A 22 -16.20 -38.29 50.28
C ASP A 22 -15.41 -39.59 50.00
N PRO A 23 -15.01 -40.32 51.04
CA PRO A 23 -14.24 -41.53 50.91
C PRO A 23 -15.09 -42.82 50.59
N THR A 24 -16.39 -42.68 50.28
CA THR A 24 -17.28 -43.86 50.13
C THR A 24 -17.71 -44.22 48.73
N GLY A 25 -17.25 -43.47 47.66
CA GLY A 25 -17.27 -43.98 46.28
C GLY A 25 -18.64 -44.15 45.59
N THR A 26 -19.74 -43.59 46.11
CA THR A 26 -21.07 -43.64 45.45
C THR A 26 -21.35 -42.29 44.79
N LYS A 27 -21.20 -42.21 43.47
CA LYS A 27 -21.53 -41.01 42.69
C LYS A 27 -23.04 -40.80 42.66
N PRO A 28 -23.57 -39.65 43.11
CA PRO A 28 -24.97 -39.31 42.86
C PRO A 28 -25.14 -38.89 41.39
N ALA A 29 -26.27 -39.29 40.79
CA ALA A 29 -26.65 -38.88 39.43
C ALA A 29 -26.72 -37.36 39.34
N MET A 30 -26.11 -36.79 38.30
CA MET A 30 -26.20 -35.36 37.98
C MET A 30 -27.67 -34.99 37.67
N GLU A 31 -28.28 -34.29 38.59
CA GLU A 31 -29.57 -33.65 38.35
C GLU A 31 -29.30 -32.31 37.62
N ILE A 32 -29.54 -32.30 36.30
CA ILE A 32 -29.46 -31.08 35.48
C ILE A 32 -30.66 -30.22 35.84
N GLN A 33 -30.49 -29.24 36.72
CA GLN A 33 -31.49 -28.20 36.90
C GLN A 33 -31.58 -27.41 35.61
N GLN A 34 -32.68 -27.57 34.87
CA GLN A 34 -33.06 -26.75 33.76
C GLN A 34 -33.29 -25.31 34.28
N ASN A 35 -32.23 -24.48 34.20
CA ASN A 35 -32.39 -23.05 34.39
C ASN A 35 -33.37 -22.54 33.34
N GLN A 36 -34.51 -22.05 33.77
CA GLN A 36 -35.48 -21.37 32.93
C GLN A 36 -34.77 -20.23 32.20
N ILE A 37 -34.61 -20.41 30.92
CA ILE A 37 -34.15 -19.36 30.00
C ILE A 37 -35.23 -18.26 30.09
N ARG A 38 -34.88 -17.15 30.75
CA ARG A 38 -35.74 -15.94 30.68
C ARG A 38 -35.88 -15.59 29.21
N PRO A 39 -37.11 -15.37 28.72
CA PRO A 39 -37.26 -14.94 27.33
C PRO A 39 -36.48 -13.64 27.14
N THR A 40 -35.48 -13.68 26.27
CA THR A 40 -34.75 -12.51 25.84
C THR A 40 -35.79 -11.55 25.29
N GLN A 41 -35.94 -10.38 25.89
CA GLN A 41 -36.78 -9.32 25.33
C GLN A 41 -36.30 -9.13 23.89
N GLN A 42 -37.17 -9.41 22.93
CA GLN A 42 -36.96 -9.04 21.54
C GLN A 42 -36.79 -7.53 21.52
N VAL A 43 -35.55 -7.07 21.47
CA VAL A 43 -35.27 -5.68 21.11
C VAL A 43 -35.82 -5.53 19.71
N ALA A 44 -36.93 -4.79 19.57
CA ALA A 44 -37.49 -4.45 18.29
C ALA A 44 -36.37 -3.81 17.46
N VAL A 45 -35.89 -4.53 16.45
CA VAL A 45 -34.96 -3.99 15.45
C VAL A 45 -35.75 -2.89 14.76
N GLN A 46 -35.56 -1.65 15.20
CA GLN A 46 -36.04 -0.50 14.44
C GLN A 46 -35.33 -0.60 13.09
N GLU A 47 -36.13 -0.77 12.03
CA GLU A 47 -35.64 -0.67 10.66
C GLU A 47 -34.91 0.67 10.52
N ALA A 48 -33.60 0.60 10.44
CA ALA A 48 -32.78 1.79 10.25
C ALA A 48 -33.22 2.41 8.92
N LYS A 49 -33.80 3.61 8.97
CA LYS A 49 -34.11 4.36 7.75
C LYS A 49 -32.84 4.42 6.90
N PRO A 50 -32.93 4.19 5.58
CA PRO A 50 -31.77 4.26 4.71
C PRO A 50 -31.11 5.63 4.89
N VAL A 51 -29.89 5.63 5.36
CA VAL A 51 -29.10 6.86 5.51
C VAL A 51 -28.83 7.36 4.09
N GLN A 52 -29.53 8.43 3.70
CA GLN A 52 -29.24 9.10 2.42
C GLN A 52 -27.84 9.72 2.53
N VAL A 53 -26.87 9.05 1.93
CA VAL A 53 -25.52 9.62 1.83
C VAL A 53 -25.59 10.76 0.82
N PRO A 54 -25.32 12.02 1.23
CA PRO A 54 -25.38 13.14 0.29
C PRO A 54 -24.44 12.89 -0.88
N VAL A 55 -24.94 13.10 -2.10
CA VAL A 55 -24.14 12.98 -3.33
C VAL A 55 -23.08 14.08 -3.31
N ILE A 56 -21.84 13.71 -3.53
CA ILE A 56 -20.73 14.66 -3.55
C ILE A 56 -20.88 15.62 -4.74
N SER A 57 -20.80 16.93 -4.48
CA SER A 57 -20.87 17.94 -5.53
C SER A 57 -19.55 18.04 -6.30
N GLU A 58 -19.63 18.41 -7.58
CA GLU A 58 -18.48 18.69 -8.43
C GLU A 58 -17.60 19.80 -7.86
N GLU A 59 -18.22 20.85 -7.35
CA GLU A 59 -17.56 21.98 -6.68
C GLU A 59 -16.66 21.51 -5.49
N THR A 60 -17.13 20.52 -4.71
CA THR A 60 -16.35 19.97 -3.60
C THR A 60 -15.09 19.28 -4.11
N ILE A 61 -15.21 18.54 -5.21
CA ILE A 61 -14.05 17.82 -5.81
C ILE A 61 -13.08 18.82 -6.44
N GLU A 62 -13.57 19.83 -7.14
CA GLU A 62 -12.74 20.88 -7.72
C GLU A 62 -11.98 21.67 -6.65
N LYS A 63 -12.61 22.01 -5.54
CA LYS A 63 -11.94 22.64 -4.39
C LYS A 63 -10.81 21.74 -3.83
N PHE A 64 -11.06 20.45 -3.74
CA PHE A 64 -10.02 19.50 -3.32
C PHE A 64 -8.86 19.48 -4.31
N LEU A 65 -9.14 19.35 -5.61
CA LEU A 65 -8.12 19.30 -6.66
C LEU A 65 -7.31 20.59 -6.76
N SER A 66 -7.96 21.73 -6.48
CA SER A 66 -7.30 23.05 -6.48
C SER A 66 -6.39 23.23 -5.24
N ALA A 67 -6.77 22.64 -4.11
CA ALA A 67 -5.97 22.66 -2.87
C ALA A 67 -4.91 21.53 -2.82
N SER A 68 -5.02 20.54 -3.71
CA SER A 68 -4.12 19.40 -3.77
C SER A 68 -2.79 19.79 -4.39
N GLN A 69 -1.69 19.40 -3.76
CA GLN A 69 -0.33 19.55 -4.30
C GLN A 69 -0.01 18.56 -5.43
N SER A 70 -0.99 17.78 -5.87
CA SER A 70 -0.80 16.80 -6.93
C SER A 70 -0.71 17.46 -8.30
N LYS A 71 0.34 17.18 -9.05
CA LYS A 71 0.52 17.68 -10.41
C LYS A 71 -0.32 16.88 -11.41
N LEU A 72 -1.63 17.11 -11.40
CA LEU A 72 -2.57 16.46 -12.29
C LEU A 72 -2.78 17.26 -13.57
N LEU A 73 -2.86 16.56 -14.70
CA LEU A 73 -3.29 17.12 -15.97
C LEU A 73 -4.81 17.41 -15.94
N PRO A 74 -5.32 18.33 -16.77
CA PRO A 74 -6.76 18.61 -16.83
C PRO A 74 -7.63 17.37 -17.04
N GLU A 75 -7.21 16.46 -17.93
CA GLU A 75 -7.91 15.21 -18.21
C GLU A 75 -7.90 14.27 -16.98
N GLU A 76 -6.81 14.23 -16.23
CA GLU A 76 -6.67 13.43 -15.01
C GLU A 76 -7.58 13.96 -13.89
N LYS A 77 -7.71 15.30 -13.78
CA LYS A 77 -8.66 15.93 -12.84
C LYS A 77 -10.10 15.58 -13.19
N THR A 78 -10.44 15.66 -14.48
CA THR A 78 -11.77 15.29 -14.98
C THR A 78 -12.07 13.82 -14.69
N MET A 79 -11.15 12.93 -15.02
CA MET A 79 -11.29 11.49 -14.75
C MET A 79 -11.49 11.20 -13.26
N PHE A 80 -10.69 11.82 -12.39
CA PHE A 80 -10.84 11.67 -10.94
C PHE A 80 -12.21 12.17 -10.46
N SER A 81 -12.66 13.34 -10.96
CA SER A 81 -13.96 13.92 -10.61
C SER A 81 -15.11 12.98 -10.98
N HIS A 82 -15.08 12.41 -12.18
CA HIS A 82 -16.08 11.45 -12.63
C HIS A 82 -16.12 10.22 -11.74
N ILE A 83 -14.96 9.62 -11.41
CA ILE A 83 -14.89 8.41 -10.57
C ILE A 83 -15.33 8.72 -9.15
N ALA A 84 -14.86 9.81 -8.54
CA ALA A 84 -15.24 10.19 -7.19
C ALA A 84 -16.76 10.40 -7.06
N ARG A 85 -17.39 11.02 -8.07
CA ARG A 85 -18.86 11.21 -8.12
C ARG A 85 -19.61 9.91 -8.36
N ALA A 86 -19.18 9.11 -9.34
CA ALA A 86 -19.83 7.83 -9.64
C ALA A 86 -19.84 6.88 -8.43
N LEU A 87 -18.75 6.87 -7.67
CA LEU A 87 -18.62 6.06 -6.47
C LEU A 87 -19.13 6.76 -5.19
N ASN A 88 -19.54 8.03 -5.30
CA ASN A 88 -19.94 8.88 -4.16
C ASN A 88 -18.91 8.92 -3.03
N LEU A 89 -17.62 9.13 -3.38
CA LEU A 89 -16.50 9.14 -2.44
C LEU A 89 -15.94 10.55 -2.27
N ASN A 90 -15.87 11.02 -1.03
CA ASN A 90 -15.41 12.36 -0.70
C ASN A 90 -13.89 12.39 -0.42
N PRO A 91 -13.09 13.12 -1.23
CA PRO A 91 -11.63 13.19 -1.03
C PRO A 91 -11.24 13.98 0.23
N PHE A 92 -12.02 14.96 0.69
CA PHE A 92 -11.77 15.66 1.95
C PHE A 92 -11.94 14.74 3.17
N LEU A 93 -12.80 13.72 3.07
CA LEU A 93 -12.99 12.69 4.10
C LEU A 93 -11.98 11.54 3.96
N ARG A 94 -10.99 11.69 3.10
CA ARG A 94 -9.97 10.68 2.83
C ARG A 94 -10.55 9.33 2.38
N GLN A 95 -11.66 9.37 1.65
CA GLN A 95 -12.30 8.17 1.12
C GLN A 95 -11.67 7.73 -0.21
N ILE A 96 -11.22 8.70 -1.01
CA ILE A 96 -10.60 8.50 -2.32
C ILE A 96 -9.40 9.44 -2.48
N TYR A 97 -8.36 8.96 -3.15
CA TYR A 97 -7.13 9.69 -3.44
C TYR A 97 -6.74 9.53 -4.90
N VAL A 98 -5.93 10.45 -5.39
CA VAL A 98 -5.35 10.38 -6.72
C VAL A 98 -3.87 10.68 -6.65
N ILE A 99 -3.07 9.86 -7.33
CA ILE A 99 -1.62 10.00 -7.42
C ILE A 99 -1.22 9.91 -8.90
N ALA A 100 -0.50 10.93 -9.39
CA ALA A 100 0.17 10.85 -10.67
C ALA A 100 1.64 10.47 -10.45
N TYR A 101 2.17 9.57 -11.27
CA TYR A 101 3.53 9.07 -11.16
C TYR A 101 4.12 8.72 -12.52
N ASN A 102 5.45 8.71 -12.60
CA ASN A 102 6.17 8.26 -13.78
C ASN A 102 6.68 6.84 -13.60
N THR A 103 6.56 6.05 -14.66
CA THR A 103 7.16 4.74 -14.79
C THR A 103 8.14 4.73 -15.98
N GLN A 104 8.85 3.63 -16.18
CA GLN A 104 9.66 3.42 -17.38
C GLN A 104 8.82 3.47 -18.68
N GLN A 105 7.53 3.14 -18.59
CA GLN A 105 6.59 3.14 -19.71
C GLN A 105 5.88 4.48 -19.91
N GLY A 106 6.18 5.49 -19.08
CA GLY A 106 5.58 6.83 -19.15
C GLY A 106 4.77 7.19 -17.89
N ARG A 107 4.01 8.27 -18.02
CA ARG A 107 3.15 8.81 -16.98
C ARG A 107 1.92 7.94 -16.78
N LYS A 108 1.60 7.65 -15.53
CA LYS A 108 0.40 6.92 -15.11
C LYS A 108 -0.34 7.65 -14.00
N LEU A 109 -1.63 7.37 -13.90
CA LEU A 109 -2.51 7.85 -12.85
C LEU A 109 -3.00 6.66 -12.03
N SER A 110 -2.95 6.78 -10.71
CA SER A 110 -3.57 5.83 -9.80
C SER A 110 -4.65 6.50 -8.96
N ILE A 111 -5.83 5.93 -8.97
CA ILE A 111 -6.95 6.32 -8.12
C ILE A 111 -7.09 5.23 -7.07
N ILE A 112 -7.10 5.64 -5.81
CA ILE A 112 -6.98 4.77 -4.65
C ILE A 112 -8.12 5.08 -3.70
N VAL A 113 -8.67 4.06 -3.04
CA VAL A 113 -9.62 4.23 -1.96
C VAL A 113 -9.04 3.81 -0.62
N SER A 114 -9.55 4.39 0.46
CA SER A 114 -9.24 3.92 1.80
C SER A 114 -9.78 2.50 2.00
N TYR A 115 -8.97 1.62 2.61
CA TYR A 115 -9.43 0.27 2.99
C TYR A 115 -10.70 0.31 3.87
N MET A 116 -10.93 1.41 4.58
CA MET A 116 -12.14 1.62 5.38
C MET A 116 -13.42 1.69 4.55
N GLU A 117 -13.34 2.04 3.27
CA GLU A 117 -14.54 2.13 2.41
C GLU A 117 -15.09 0.75 2.07
N TYR A 118 -14.24 -0.27 1.96
CA TYR A 118 -14.68 -1.66 1.81
C TYR A 118 -15.50 -2.11 3.02
N ILE A 119 -15.03 -1.81 4.23
CA ILE A 119 -15.74 -2.11 5.48
C ILE A 119 -17.08 -1.37 5.53
N LYS A 120 -17.07 -0.05 5.25
CA LYS A 120 -18.29 0.77 5.31
C LYS A 120 -19.34 0.31 4.33
N ARG A 121 -18.96 -0.05 3.10
CA ARG A 121 -19.90 -0.56 2.10
C ARG A 121 -20.50 -1.88 2.54
N ALA A 122 -19.68 -2.83 2.99
CA ALA A 122 -20.16 -4.09 3.53
C ALA A 122 -21.10 -3.91 4.72
N LEU A 123 -20.79 -3.00 5.65
CA LEU A 123 -21.65 -2.71 6.80
C LEU A 123 -23.02 -2.14 6.40
N ARG A 124 -23.11 -1.35 5.32
CA ARG A 124 -24.37 -0.79 4.80
C ARG A 124 -25.35 -1.86 4.32
N THR A 125 -24.87 -3.04 3.94
CA THR A 125 -25.73 -4.16 3.56
C THR A 125 -26.57 -4.69 4.73
N GLY A 126 -26.13 -4.44 5.96
CA GLY A 126 -26.70 -5.05 7.16
C GLY A 126 -26.36 -6.53 7.33
N LEU A 127 -25.62 -7.15 6.38
CA LEU A 127 -25.29 -8.58 6.38
C LEU A 127 -24.05 -8.93 7.20
N VAL A 128 -23.19 -7.96 7.53
CA VAL A 128 -22.03 -8.21 8.39
C VAL A 128 -22.49 -8.53 9.81
N ASN A 129 -22.12 -9.70 10.32
CA ASN A 129 -22.39 -10.14 11.69
C ASN A 129 -21.17 -9.99 12.61
N GLY A 130 -20.05 -9.55 12.07
CA GLY A 130 -18.78 -9.33 12.75
C GLY A 130 -17.61 -9.67 11.83
N TRP A 131 -16.44 -9.21 12.21
CA TRP A 131 -15.20 -9.56 11.52
C TRP A 131 -14.01 -9.38 12.46
N HIS A 132 -12.92 -10.04 12.11
CA HIS A 132 -11.68 -10.02 12.86
C HIS A 132 -10.51 -10.15 11.89
N ALA A 133 -9.46 -9.37 12.09
CA ALA A 133 -8.25 -9.45 11.30
C ALA A 133 -7.04 -9.39 12.21
N GLU A 134 -6.09 -10.31 12.00
CA GLU A 134 -4.92 -10.46 12.83
C GLU A 134 -3.67 -10.78 12.00
N PRO A 135 -2.49 -10.32 12.41
CA PRO A 135 -1.24 -10.75 11.81
C PRO A 135 -0.97 -12.23 12.15
N VAL A 136 -0.39 -12.94 11.18
CA VAL A 136 0.03 -14.34 11.32
C VAL A 136 1.55 -14.38 11.40
N TYR A 137 2.07 -15.17 12.34
CA TYR A 137 3.50 -15.34 12.56
C TYR A 137 3.89 -16.81 12.35
N ASP A 138 5.09 -17.04 11.85
CA ASP A 138 5.67 -18.38 11.72
C ASP A 138 6.12 -18.96 13.09
N GLU A 139 6.62 -20.20 13.07
CA GLU A 139 7.11 -20.89 14.26
C GLU A 139 8.29 -20.17 14.97
N ASN A 140 8.99 -19.31 14.25
CA ASN A 140 10.12 -18.52 14.77
C ASN A 140 9.68 -17.13 15.27
N GLY A 141 8.38 -16.83 15.25
CA GLY A 141 7.84 -15.52 15.64
C GLY A 141 8.03 -14.43 14.59
N LYS A 142 8.40 -14.77 13.35
CA LYS A 142 8.53 -13.84 12.24
C LYS A 142 7.16 -13.65 11.58
N LEU A 143 6.85 -12.41 11.18
CA LEU A 143 5.63 -12.08 10.46
C LEU A 143 5.55 -12.84 9.14
N ASP A 144 4.55 -13.71 8.98
CA ASP A 144 4.30 -14.51 7.77
C ASP A 144 3.18 -13.91 6.92
N GLY A 145 2.20 -13.25 7.54
CA GLY A 145 1.09 -12.66 6.81
C GLY A 145 0.04 -12.01 7.69
N SER A 146 -1.19 -11.98 7.19
CA SER A 146 -2.36 -11.61 7.97
C SER A 146 -3.59 -12.38 7.51
N LYS A 147 -4.44 -12.72 8.46
CA LYS A 147 -5.71 -13.42 8.24
C LYS A 147 -6.86 -12.51 8.61
N ILE A 148 -7.92 -12.52 7.78
CA ILE A 148 -9.21 -11.93 8.11
C ILE A 148 -10.27 -13.01 8.15
N THR A 149 -11.15 -12.92 9.14
CA THR A 149 -12.37 -13.74 9.28
C THR A 149 -13.57 -12.81 9.28
N ILE A 150 -14.54 -13.07 8.40
CA ILE A 150 -15.77 -12.28 8.29
C ILE A 150 -16.97 -13.20 8.49
N PHE A 151 -17.90 -12.78 9.34
CA PHE A 151 -19.15 -13.47 9.61
C PHE A 151 -20.28 -12.74 8.89
N ARG A 152 -20.98 -13.43 7.99
CA ARG A 152 -22.18 -12.91 7.33
C ARG A 152 -23.42 -13.53 7.95
N LYS A 153 -24.49 -12.74 8.07
CA LYS A 153 -25.79 -13.21 8.62
C LYS A 153 -26.50 -14.20 7.71
N ASP A 154 -26.24 -14.14 6.41
CA ASP A 154 -26.85 -14.96 5.37
C ASP A 154 -26.02 -16.21 5.00
N TRP A 155 -24.85 -16.40 5.62
CA TRP A 155 -24.00 -17.57 5.43
C TRP A 155 -23.99 -18.45 6.67
N SER A 156 -23.95 -19.77 6.48
CA SER A 156 -23.82 -20.75 7.56
C SER A 156 -22.38 -20.93 8.05
N THR A 157 -21.40 -20.52 7.23
CA THR A 157 -19.98 -20.64 7.53
C THR A 157 -19.32 -19.26 7.50
N GLN A 158 -18.25 -19.12 8.27
CA GLN A 158 -17.42 -17.91 8.23
C GLN A 158 -16.62 -17.87 6.92
N PHE A 159 -16.37 -16.64 6.42
CA PHE A 159 -15.44 -16.39 5.34
C PHE A 159 -14.05 -16.16 5.95
N GLU A 160 -13.03 -16.81 5.40
CA GLU A 160 -11.64 -16.61 5.81
C GLU A 160 -10.77 -16.31 4.61
N TRP A 161 -9.86 -15.36 4.77
CA TRP A 161 -8.88 -15.01 3.76
C TRP A 161 -7.53 -14.73 4.41
N THR A 162 -6.46 -15.29 3.84
CA THR A 162 -5.10 -15.07 4.33
C THR A 162 -4.23 -14.49 3.22
N VAL A 163 -3.47 -13.47 3.55
CA VAL A 163 -2.47 -12.86 2.67
C VAL A 163 -1.08 -13.12 3.22
N ARG A 164 -0.12 -13.44 2.36
CA ARG A 164 1.26 -13.68 2.77
C ARG A 164 2.07 -12.42 2.72
N PHE A 165 2.85 -12.16 3.76
CA PHE A 165 3.69 -10.97 3.84
C PHE A 165 4.72 -10.91 2.70
N SER A 166 5.31 -12.05 2.32
CA SER A 166 6.30 -12.14 1.24
C SER A 166 5.80 -11.65 -0.13
N GLU A 167 4.47 -11.71 -0.37
CA GLU A 167 3.86 -11.28 -1.63
C GLU A 167 3.67 -9.75 -1.69
N PHE A 168 3.64 -9.09 -0.53
CA PHE A 168 3.30 -7.67 -0.38
C PHE A 168 4.44 -6.81 0.18
N ASP A 169 5.52 -7.39 0.71
CA ASP A 169 6.63 -6.63 1.29
C ASP A 169 7.32 -5.76 0.24
N LYS A 170 7.16 -4.46 0.38
CA LYS A 170 7.69 -3.43 -0.54
C LYS A 170 9.05 -2.91 -0.18
N LYS A 171 9.58 -3.34 0.96
CA LYS A 171 10.87 -2.90 1.51
C LYS A 171 11.03 -1.37 1.64
N ASN A 172 9.92 -0.60 1.56
CA ASN A 172 9.92 0.83 1.81
C ASN A 172 9.84 1.14 3.31
N SER A 173 10.07 2.40 3.69
CA SER A 173 10.14 2.83 5.10
C SER A 173 8.84 2.54 5.88
N ILE A 174 7.67 2.67 5.26
CA ILE A 174 6.36 2.46 5.92
C ILE A 174 6.18 0.97 6.23
N TRP A 175 6.47 0.10 5.26
CA TRP A 175 6.39 -1.35 5.44
C TRP A 175 7.44 -1.89 6.42
N GLN A 176 8.61 -1.25 6.50
CA GLN A 176 9.62 -1.60 7.50
C GLN A 176 9.24 -1.18 8.92
N GLN A 177 8.60 -0.01 9.07
CA GLN A 177 8.20 0.51 10.38
C GLN A 177 6.94 -0.16 10.95
N GLN A 178 5.97 -0.50 10.10
CA GLN A 178 4.67 -1.05 10.52
C GLN A 178 4.24 -2.25 9.64
N PRO A 179 5.04 -3.30 9.54
CA PRO A 179 4.80 -4.40 8.60
C PRO A 179 3.48 -5.14 8.89
N SER A 180 3.18 -5.45 10.16
CA SER A 180 1.96 -6.13 10.56
C SER A 180 0.70 -5.31 10.25
N PHE A 181 0.75 -3.99 10.48
CA PHE A 181 -0.37 -3.11 10.16
C PHE A 181 -0.62 -3.02 8.65
N GLN A 182 0.44 -2.92 7.85
CA GLN A 182 0.30 -2.82 6.39
C GLN A 182 -0.28 -4.10 5.78
N ILE A 183 0.22 -5.28 6.17
CA ILE A 183 -0.30 -6.54 5.65
C ILE A 183 -1.73 -6.81 6.12
N THR A 184 -2.10 -6.36 7.33
CA THR A 184 -3.47 -6.48 7.83
C THR A 184 -4.44 -5.59 7.04
N LYS A 185 -4.04 -4.38 6.63
CA LYS A 185 -4.85 -3.55 5.72
C LYS A 185 -5.12 -4.25 4.38
N VAL A 186 -4.12 -4.94 3.83
CA VAL A 186 -4.29 -5.73 2.60
C VAL A 186 -5.29 -6.87 2.83
N ALA A 187 -5.14 -7.62 3.92
CA ALA A 187 -6.07 -8.70 4.26
C ALA A 187 -7.52 -8.18 4.40
N ILE A 188 -7.71 -7.03 5.05
CA ILE A 188 -9.02 -6.40 5.21
C ILE A 188 -9.60 -6.00 3.84
N SER A 189 -8.85 -5.29 2.99
CA SER A 189 -9.32 -4.86 1.68
C SER A 189 -9.75 -6.03 0.81
N GLN A 190 -8.88 -7.05 0.71
CA GLN A 190 -9.15 -8.23 -0.10
C GLN A 190 -10.28 -9.07 0.48
N GLY A 191 -10.29 -9.27 1.79
CA GLY A 191 -11.32 -10.05 2.46
C GLY A 191 -12.71 -9.47 2.25
N PHE A 192 -12.89 -8.17 2.46
CA PHE A 192 -14.18 -7.53 2.22
C PHE A 192 -14.55 -7.48 0.74
N ARG A 193 -13.59 -7.29 -0.18
CA ARG A 193 -13.84 -7.32 -1.62
C ARG A 193 -14.34 -8.69 -2.07
N LEU A 194 -13.76 -9.77 -1.58
CA LEU A 194 -14.15 -11.14 -1.91
C LEU A 194 -15.44 -11.58 -1.23
N CYS A 195 -15.67 -11.14 0.01
CA CYS A 195 -16.86 -11.50 0.77
C CYS A 195 -18.11 -10.69 0.37
N PHE A 196 -17.93 -9.46 -0.13
CA PHE A 196 -19.00 -8.54 -0.55
C PHE A 196 -18.74 -7.97 -1.95
N PRO A 197 -18.65 -8.81 -2.98
CA PRO A 197 -18.24 -8.37 -4.32
C PRO A 197 -19.26 -7.41 -4.96
N GLU A 198 -20.54 -7.55 -4.67
CA GLU A 198 -21.60 -6.70 -5.24
C GLU A 198 -21.46 -5.23 -4.82
N GLU A 199 -20.96 -4.98 -3.61
CA GLU A 199 -20.80 -3.63 -3.06
C GLU A 199 -19.39 -3.05 -3.21
N THR A 200 -18.41 -3.89 -3.50
CA THR A 200 -17.00 -3.48 -3.39
C THR A 200 -16.14 -3.75 -4.61
N ALA A 201 -16.61 -4.57 -5.58
CA ALA A 201 -15.80 -4.93 -6.75
C ALA A 201 -15.52 -3.74 -7.68
N ASP A 202 -16.39 -2.73 -7.68
CA ASP A 202 -16.25 -1.49 -8.44
C ASP A 202 -15.26 -0.48 -7.83
N LEU A 203 -14.84 -0.70 -6.57
CA LEU A 203 -13.88 0.18 -5.91
C LEU A 203 -12.47 0.01 -6.51
N PRO A 204 -11.75 1.12 -6.73
CA PRO A 204 -10.32 1.10 -7.00
C PRO A 204 -9.54 0.36 -5.91
N LEU A 205 -8.29 0.00 -6.18
CA LEU A 205 -7.43 -0.66 -5.19
C LEU A 205 -7.26 0.18 -3.92
N SER A 206 -7.12 -0.49 -2.77
CA SER A 206 -6.81 0.17 -1.51
C SER A 206 -5.40 0.78 -1.52
N ASP A 207 -5.14 1.67 -0.57
CA ASP A 207 -3.85 2.32 -0.40
C ASP A 207 -2.69 1.31 -0.27
N ALA A 208 -2.85 0.27 0.54
CA ALA A 208 -1.81 -0.74 0.73
C ALA A 208 -1.56 -1.60 -0.53
N GLU A 209 -2.61 -1.93 -1.30
CA GLU A 209 -2.49 -2.68 -2.55
C GLU A 209 -1.91 -1.83 -3.68
N ASN A 210 -2.32 -0.56 -3.78
CA ASN A 210 -1.82 0.35 -4.81
C ASN A 210 -0.33 0.61 -4.68
N GLU A 211 0.19 0.79 -3.47
CA GLU A 211 1.63 0.92 -3.26
C GLU A 211 2.41 -0.28 -3.81
N LEU A 212 1.84 -1.49 -3.78
CA LEU A 212 2.47 -2.67 -4.38
C LEU A 212 2.59 -2.53 -5.90
N VAL A 213 1.55 -2.04 -6.57
CA VAL A 213 1.57 -1.79 -8.02
C VAL A 213 2.65 -0.76 -8.35
N MET A 214 2.70 0.35 -7.60
CA MET A 214 3.71 1.39 -7.81
C MET A 214 5.14 0.88 -7.58
N ALA A 215 5.37 0.06 -6.56
CA ALA A 215 6.67 -0.51 -6.29
C ALA A 215 7.13 -1.48 -7.40
N ARG A 216 6.23 -2.31 -7.93
CA ARG A 216 6.52 -3.22 -9.06
C ARG A 216 6.84 -2.48 -10.35
N GLU A 217 6.24 -1.32 -10.54
CA GLU A 217 6.45 -0.48 -11.72
C GLU A 217 7.65 0.46 -11.59
N ASN A 218 8.40 0.43 -10.48
CA ASN A 218 9.48 1.39 -10.16
C ASN A 218 9.01 2.85 -10.37
N ALA A 219 7.85 3.15 -9.81
CA ALA A 219 7.17 4.42 -10.04
C ALA A 219 7.75 5.55 -9.18
N THR A 220 7.86 6.74 -9.75
CA THR A 220 8.19 7.99 -9.04
C THR A 220 6.96 8.87 -8.97
N ILE A 221 6.50 9.18 -7.74
CA ILE A 221 5.34 10.06 -7.52
C ILE A 221 5.69 11.47 -7.98
N LEU A 222 4.75 12.10 -8.71
CA LEU A 222 4.88 13.47 -9.17
C LEU A 222 4.26 14.42 -8.14
N THR A 223 5.09 15.29 -7.56
CA THR A 223 4.68 16.35 -6.64
C THR A 223 4.82 17.72 -7.31
N GLU A 224 4.23 18.78 -6.72
CA GLU A 224 4.37 20.13 -7.25
C GLU A 224 5.81 20.66 -7.18
N GLU A 225 6.64 20.12 -6.29
CA GLU A 225 8.06 20.43 -6.21
C GLU A 225 8.83 19.88 -7.43
N ASP A 226 8.31 18.82 -8.05
CA ASP A 226 8.73 18.34 -9.36
C ASP A 226 8.18 19.24 -10.47
N LYS A 227 8.42 20.57 -10.39
CA LYS A 227 8.24 21.38 -11.59
C LYS A 227 8.99 20.65 -12.70
N PRO A 228 8.38 20.41 -13.89
CA PRO A 228 9.19 20.05 -15.03
C PRO A 228 10.19 21.18 -15.11
N LYS A 229 11.45 20.96 -14.71
CA LYS A 229 12.50 21.65 -15.43
C LYS A 229 12.04 21.45 -16.85
N LYS A 230 11.53 22.54 -17.47
CA LYS A 230 11.36 22.63 -18.89
C LYS A 230 12.60 21.91 -19.40
N LYS A 231 12.44 20.66 -19.81
CA LYS A 231 13.37 20.12 -20.77
C LYS A 231 13.10 21.11 -21.91
N GLU A 232 13.90 22.17 -21.94
CA GLU A 232 14.27 22.69 -23.22
C GLU A 232 14.46 21.40 -24.01
N LYS A 233 13.63 21.21 -25.02
CA LYS A 233 14.03 20.40 -26.12
C LYS A 233 15.45 20.96 -26.40
N LYS A 234 16.46 20.31 -25.80
CA LYS A 234 17.73 20.26 -26.49
C LYS A 234 17.26 19.66 -27.79
N GLU A 235 17.13 20.53 -28.77
CA GLU A 235 17.25 20.12 -30.13
C GLU A 235 18.28 19.02 -30.08
N THR A 236 17.90 17.84 -30.49
CA THR A 236 18.83 16.77 -30.71
C THR A 236 19.78 17.29 -31.74
N THR A 237 20.80 17.99 -31.29
CA THR A 237 22.01 18.20 -32.09
C THR A 237 22.33 16.77 -32.52
N PRO A 238 22.49 16.54 -33.83
CA PRO A 238 22.75 15.20 -34.31
C PRO A 238 23.92 14.67 -33.51
N VAL A 239 23.68 13.56 -32.80
CA VAL A 239 24.65 12.95 -31.86
C VAL A 239 25.86 12.66 -32.72
N ASN A 240 26.94 13.44 -32.53
CA ASN A 240 28.15 13.28 -33.33
C ASN A 240 28.66 11.84 -33.13
N PRO A 241 28.64 11.00 -34.18
CA PRO A 241 29.00 9.60 -34.06
C PRO A 241 30.45 9.41 -33.59
N VAL A 242 31.32 10.38 -33.84
CA VAL A 242 32.72 10.41 -33.39
C VAL A 242 32.79 10.57 -31.87
N LEU A 243 32.04 11.50 -31.30
CA LEU A 243 31.98 11.72 -29.86
C LEU A 243 31.50 10.47 -29.12
N VAL A 244 30.47 9.79 -29.62
CA VAL A 244 29.95 8.55 -29.02
C VAL A 244 30.99 7.43 -29.09
N ALA A 245 31.64 7.25 -30.22
CA ALA A 245 32.69 6.23 -30.39
C ALA A 245 33.88 6.51 -29.46
N ASN A 246 34.27 7.77 -29.28
CA ASN A 246 35.33 8.14 -28.38
C ASN A 246 34.98 7.91 -26.91
N ILE A 247 33.77 8.25 -26.48
CA ILE A 247 33.28 7.97 -25.12
C ILE A 247 33.29 6.46 -24.84
N HIS A 248 32.91 5.63 -25.82
CA HIS A 248 32.99 4.15 -25.66
C HIS A 248 34.44 3.70 -25.45
N LYS A 249 35.38 4.16 -26.23
CA LYS A 249 36.81 3.79 -26.09
C LYS A 249 37.39 4.17 -24.72
N ILE A 250 37.08 5.38 -24.25
CA ILE A 250 37.46 5.87 -22.91
C ILE A 250 36.84 5.00 -21.84
N SER A 251 35.56 4.67 -21.98
CA SER A 251 34.85 3.79 -21.05
C SER A 251 35.47 2.38 -20.97
N ASP A 252 35.81 1.80 -22.10
CA ASP A 252 36.42 0.45 -22.18
C ASP A 252 37.80 0.45 -21.51
N TYR A 253 38.63 1.47 -21.75
CA TYR A 253 39.92 1.64 -21.09
C TYR A 253 39.84 1.68 -19.56
N TYR A 254 38.93 2.53 -19.02
CA TYR A 254 38.73 2.62 -17.57
C TYR A 254 38.02 1.40 -16.97
N LYS A 255 37.27 0.65 -17.78
CA LYS A 255 36.70 -0.63 -17.38
C LYS A 255 37.76 -1.70 -17.19
N GLU A 256 38.72 -1.77 -18.11
CA GLU A 256 39.89 -2.70 -18.02
C GLU A 256 40.75 -2.38 -16.80
N LYS A 257 40.93 -1.10 -16.48
CA LYS A 257 41.61 -0.66 -15.25
C LYS A 257 40.81 -0.83 -13.97
N GLY A 258 39.54 -1.26 -14.05
CA GLY A 258 38.64 -1.39 -12.90
C GLY A 258 38.23 -0.06 -12.23
N LEU A 259 38.36 1.05 -12.92
CA LEU A 259 38.09 2.43 -12.44
C LEU A 259 36.78 3.02 -13.02
N LEU A 260 36.10 2.34 -13.91
CA LEU A 260 34.88 2.84 -14.56
C LEU A 260 33.82 3.32 -13.54
N GLY A 261 33.44 4.59 -13.67
CA GLY A 261 32.42 5.21 -12.79
C GLY A 261 32.91 5.59 -11.39
N LYS A 262 34.17 5.36 -11.05
CA LYS A 262 34.76 5.74 -9.76
C LYS A 262 35.25 7.20 -9.75
N SER A 263 35.39 7.76 -8.56
CA SER A 263 35.87 9.15 -8.35
C SER A 263 37.25 9.38 -8.98
N GLU A 264 38.14 8.37 -8.91
CA GLU A 264 39.51 8.41 -9.47
C GLU A 264 39.49 8.61 -10.99
N MET A 265 38.62 7.94 -11.73
CA MET A 265 38.44 8.15 -13.17
C MET A 265 38.07 9.60 -13.49
N TYR A 266 37.14 10.20 -12.74
CA TYR A 266 36.74 11.58 -13.01
C TYR A 266 37.81 12.61 -12.60
N GLN A 267 38.65 12.29 -11.61
CA GLN A 267 39.82 13.09 -11.24
C GLN A 267 40.87 13.10 -12.36
N GLU A 268 41.19 11.93 -12.93
CA GLU A 268 42.09 11.84 -14.09
C GLU A 268 41.54 12.58 -15.31
N LEU A 269 40.29 12.40 -15.64
CA LEU A 269 39.64 13.10 -16.76
C LEU A 269 39.61 14.62 -16.52
N SER A 270 39.38 15.07 -15.29
CA SER A 270 39.40 16.49 -14.96
C SER A 270 40.80 17.09 -15.07
N ALA A 271 41.84 16.35 -14.70
CA ALA A 271 43.22 16.76 -14.85
C ALA A 271 43.64 16.89 -16.32
N LEU A 272 43.20 15.95 -17.18
CA LEU A 272 43.47 15.98 -18.61
C LEU A 272 42.76 17.13 -19.32
N CYS A 273 41.51 17.44 -18.92
CA CYS A 273 40.69 18.47 -19.52
C CYS A 273 40.92 19.87 -18.95
N GLY A 274 41.68 20.00 -17.81
CA GLY A 274 41.89 21.28 -17.14
C GLY A 274 40.64 21.89 -16.49
N ARG A 275 39.58 21.13 -16.34
CA ARG A 275 38.33 21.54 -15.69
C ARG A 275 37.65 20.38 -14.98
N GLU A 276 36.76 20.66 -14.06
CA GLU A 276 36.02 19.62 -13.33
C GLU A 276 35.07 18.83 -14.25
N ILE A 277 35.24 17.49 -14.33
CA ILE A 277 34.42 16.54 -15.05
C ILE A 277 33.69 15.66 -14.04
N LYS A 278 32.37 15.70 -14.00
CA LYS A 278 31.51 14.89 -13.11
C LYS A 278 30.86 13.69 -13.77
N SER A 279 30.80 13.71 -15.10
CA SER A 279 30.16 12.68 -15.90
C SER A 279 30.82 12.59 -17.27
N ALA A 280 30.90 11.40 -17.85
CA ALA A 280 31.35 11.20 -19.24
C ALA A 280 30.52 11.98 -20.28
N LYS A 281 29.30 12.41 -19.91
CA LYS A 281 28.43 13.25 -20.77
C LYS A 281 28.84 14.72 -20.80
N ASP A 282 29.73 15.13 -19.93
CA ASP A 282 30.21 16.50 -19.87
C ASP A 282 31.39 16.75 -20.85
N LEU A 283 31.93 15.66 -21.41
CA LEU A 283 33.06 15.73 -22.34
C LEU A 283 32.63 16.25 -23.73
N THR A 284 33.44 17.13 -24.29
CA THR A 284 33.33 17.60 -25.67
C THR A 284 34.07 16.66 -26.61
N GLU A 285 33.84 16.80 -27.92
CA GLU A 285 34.56 16.01 -28.94
C GLU A 285 36.08 16.24 -28.89
N GLU A 286 36.49 17.50 -28.77
CA GLU A 286 37.89 17.91 -28.70
C GLU A 286 38.58 17.29 -27.45
N GLU A 287 37.91 17.34 -26.28
CA GLU A 287 38.40 16.74 -25.04
C GLU A 287 38.49 15.22 -25.16
N THR A 288 37.51 14.53 -25.79
CA THR A 288 37.57 13.08 -25.96
C THR A 288 38.70 12.66 -26.89
N ASN A 289 39.02 13.44 -27.94
CA ASN A 289 40.17 13.19 -28.80
C ASN A 289 41.49 13.35 -28.02
N LEU A 290 41.63 14.43 -27.24
CA LEU A 290 42.80 14.67 -26.39
C LEU A 290 43.02 13.53 -25.39
N ILE A 291 41.95 13.09 -24.74
CA ILE A 291 42.01 11.97 -23.79
C ILE A 291 42.48 10.69 -24.49
N ILE A 292 41.93 10.35 -25.64
CA ILE A 292 42.32 9.11 -26.38
C ILE A 292 43.78 9.17 -26.86
N GLU A 293 44.29 10.35 -27.20
CA GLU A 293 45.71 10.48 -27.55
C GLU A 293 46.63 10.20 -26.34
N ASN A 294 46.25 10.71 -25.14
CA ASN A 294 47.01 10.49 -23.91
C ASN A 294 46.85 9.07 -23.34
N LEU A 295 45.82 8.30 -23.73
CA LEU A 295 45.63 6.91 -23.30
C LEU A 295 46.40 5.89 -24.15
N LYS A 296 47.04 6.32 -25.23
CA LYS A 296 47.85 5.44 -26.13
C LYS A 296 49.31 5.36 -25.71
N ASP A 297 49.76 6.25 -24.83
CA ASP A 297 51.10 6.22 -24.22
C ASP A 297 51.05 5.48 -22.85
#